data_337dabbe27d05cc1d03ae4c8fea4776d
#
_entry.id   337dabbe27d05cc1d03ae4c8fea4776d
#
_cell.length_a   1.000
_cell.length_b   1.000
_cell.length_c   1.000
_cell.angle_alpha   90.00
_cell.angle_beta   90.00
_cell.angle_gamma   90.00
#
_symmetry.space_group_name_H-M   'P 1'
#
loop_
_entity.id
_entity.type
_entity.pdbx_description
1 polymer ?
#
loop_
_entity_poly.entity_id
_entity_poly.type
_entity_poly.pdbx_seq_one_letter_code
_entity_poly.pdbx_strand_id
1 'polypeptide(L)'
;MFENLSDRLERSFKILKGEGKITEINVAETLKDVRKALLDADVNYKVAKTFTDTVKQKAMGMNVLTAIKPSQLMVKIVHDELAELMGGKAVELQLEGRPAIVLMSGLQGSGKTTFSGKLAKMLKERQHKNPLLVACDVYRPAAIQQLHVVGDSVGVPVYSEPDNKNVVEIANNAIREAKAKNYNVVIIDTAGRLAVDEEMMNEIATLKEAVQPDETLFVVDSMTGQDAVNTAKEFNDRLDFDGVVLTKLDGDTRGGAALSIRTVVTKPIKFVGTGEKMEAIDVFHPERMADRILGMGDVVSLVERAQQQFDEEEAKRLEKKIRKNKFDFDDFMGQIQQIKKMGNIKDLASMIPGMGKALKDVDIDDNAFKSIEAIIQSMTPKERANPDIINQSRKLRIAKGSGTKIEEVNRLMKQFDQTRKVMRMVTGAGNSKMAQMAAAMKMRGGMPKF
;
A
#
# COMPACT_ATOMS: atom_id res chain seq x y z
N MET A 1 -6.74 2.35 -6.04
CA MET A 1 -6.13 1.04 -6.43
C MET A 1 -7.25 0.13 -6.94
N PHE A 2 -7.14 -0.39 -8.16
CA PHE A 2 -8.10 -1.32 -8.82
C PHE A 2 -9.56 -0.86 -8.95
N GLU A 3 -9.89 0.39 -8.74
CA GLU A 3 -11.29 0.87 -8.66
C GLU A 3 -12.10 0.55 -9.92
N ASN A 4 -11.52 0.77 -11.11
CA ASN A 4 -12.19 0.48 -12.37
C ASN A 4 -12.47 -1.01 -12.55
N LEU A 5 -11.51 -1.86 -12.21
CA LEU A 5 -11.65 -3.31 -12.30
C LEU A 5 -12.68 -3.82 -11.30
N SER A 6 -12.61 -3.37 -10.04
CA SER A 6 -13.55 -3.75 -8.96
C SER A 6 -15.00 -3.40 -9.31
N ASP A 7 -15.25 -2.19 -9.80
CA ASP A 7 -16.60 -1.75 -10.18
C ASP A 7 -17.20 -2.58 -11.33
N ARG A 8 -16.36 -2.95 -12.30
CA ARG A 8 -16.80 -3.78 -13.44
C ARG A 8 -17.08 -5.21 -13.03
N LEU A 9 -16.19 -5.81 -12.23
CA LEU A 9 -16.40 -7.17 -11.71
C LEU A 9 -17.64 -7.25 -10.84
N GLU A 10 -17.88 -6.28 -9.98
CA GLU A 10 -19.09 -6.24 -9.17
C GLU A 10 -20.36 -6.15 -10.02
N ARG A 11 -20.36 -5.36 -11.10
CA ARG A 11 -21.50 -5.29 -12.04
C ARG A 11 -21.76 -6.64 -12.70
N SER A 12 -20.70 -7.32 -13.14
CA SER A 12 -20.79 -8.65 -13.75
C SER A 12 -21.39 -9.68 -12.80
N PHE A 13 -21.06 -9.65 -11.52
CA PHE A 13 -21.64 -10.55 -10.51
C PHE A 13 -23.05 -10.19 -10.08
N LYS A 14 -23.51 -8.94 -10.28
CA LYS A 14 -24.90 -8.55 -10.01
C LYS A 14 -25.90 -9.26 -10.91
N ILE A 15 -25.50 -9.63 -12.12
CA ILE A 15 -26.33 -10.39 -13.07
C ILE A 15 -26.73 -11.74 -12.46
N LEU A 16 -25.84 -12.38 -11.71
CA LEU A 16 -26.09 -13.66 -11.04
C LEU A 16 -26.93 -13.56 -9.75
N LYS A 17 -27.20 -12.36 -9.24
CA LYS A 17 -27.91 -12.17 -7.95
C LYS A 17 -29.38 -12.61 -7.96
N GLY A 18 -30.00 -12.74 -9.12
CA GLY A 18 -31.40 -13.20 -9.27
C GLY A 18 -31.54 -14.68 -9.63
N GLU A 19 -30.44 -15.36 -9.95
CA GLU A 19 -30.46 -16.72 -10.49
C GLU A 19 -30.48 -17.78 -9.37
N GLY A 20 -31.40 -18.71 -9.47
CA GLY A 20 -31.54 -19.82 -8.50
C GLY A 20 -30.57 -20.97 -8.73
N LYS A 21 -29.93 -21.05 -9.90
CA LYS A 21 -28.98 -22.12 -10.29
C LYS A 21 -27.87 -21.58 -11.17
N ILE A 22 -26.68 -22.21 -11.06
CA ILE A 22 -25.60 -22.03 -12.01
C ILE A 22 -25.92 -22.82 -13.26
N THR A 23 -26.06 -22.13 -14.39
CA THR A 23 -26.23 -22.74 -15.72
C THR A 23 -25.06 -22.36 -16.59
N GLU A 24 -24.79 -23.18 -17.62
CA GLU A 24 -23.70 -22.87 -18.55
C GLU A 24 -23.88 -21.52 -19.23
N ILE A 25 -25.12 -21.13 -19.51
CA ILE A 25 -25.44 -19.86 -20.18
C ILE A 25 -25.12 -18.66 -19.29
N ASN A 26 -25.60 -18.64 -18.04
CA ASN A 26 -25.36 -17.50 -17.14
C ASN A 26 -23.90 -17.40 -16.68
N VAL A 27 -23.21 -18.51 -16.56
CA VAL A 27 -21.76 -18.53 -16.33
C VAL A 27 -21.01 -17.96 -17.54
N ALA A 28 -21.36 -18.37 -18.75
CA ALA A 28 -20.70 -17.90 -19.97
C ALA A 28 -20.87 -16.38 -20.17
N GLU A 29 -22.07 -15.84 -19.93
CA GLU A 29 -22.33 -14.39 -20.00
C GLU A 29 -21.53 -13.64 -18.95
N THR A 30 -21.58 -14.06 -17.70
CA THR A 30 -20.80 -13.43 -16.61
C THR A 30 -19.31 -13.43 -16.91
N LEU A 31 -18.76 -14.56 -17.38
CA LEU A 31 -17.32 -14.67 -17.69
C LEU A 31 -16.91 -13.88 -18.94
N LYS A 32 -17.82 -13.66 -19.88
CA LYS A 32 -17.58 -12.72 -21.00
C LYS A 32 -17.38 -11.29 -20.47
N ASP A 33 -18.21 -10.85 -19.54
CA ASP A 33 -18.08 -9.53 -18.92
C ASP A 33 -16.84 -9.43 -18.03
N VAL A 34 -16.52 -10.47 -17.25
CA VAL A 34 -15.29 -10.57 -16.46
C VAL A 34 -14.06 -10.48 -17.37
N ARG A 35 -14.02 -11.23 -18.50
CA ARG A 35 -12.93 -11.13 -19.47
C ARG A 35 -12.78 -9.74 -20.04
N LYS A 36 -13.89 -9.10 -20.38
CA LYS A 36 -13.87 -7.70 -20.85
C LYS A 36 -13.34 -6.76 -19.78
N ALA A 37 -13.75 -6.92 -18.52
CA ALA A 37 -13.26 -6.11 -17.42
C ALA A 37 -11.73 -6.26 -17.21
N LEU A 38 -11.20 -7.48 -17.33
CA LEU A 38 -9.76 -7.75 -17.26
C LEU A 38 -9.00 -7.11 -18.42
N LEU A 39 -9.52 -7.21 -19.66
CA LEU A 39 -8.90 -6.57 -20.83
C LEU A 39 -8.90 -5.04 -20.73
N ASP A 40 -10.00 -4.46 -20.28
CA ASP A 40 -10.12 -3.00 -20.04
C ASP A 40 -9.21 -2.52 -18.90
N ALA A 41 -8.78 -3.44 -18.03
CA ALA A 41 -7.77 -3.22 -16.99
C ALA A 41 -6.33 -3.48 -17.46
N ASP A 42 -6.08 -3.57 -18.75
CA ASP A 42 -4.78 -3.87 -19.37
C ASP A 42 -4.18 -5.25 -18.99
N VAL A 43 -5.02 -6.23 -18.63
CA VAL A 43 -4.55 -7.60 -18.45
C VAL A 43 -4.25 -8.23 -19.81
N ASN A 44 -3.14 -8.97 -19.91
CA ASN A 44 -2.76 -9.68 -21.12
C ASN A 44 -3.89 -10.60 -21.60
N TYR A 45 -4.20 -10.58 -22.90
CA TYR A 45 -5.31 -11.35 -23.49
C TYR A 45 -5.22 -12.86 -23.18
N LYS A 46 -4.03 -13.47 -23.31
CA LYS A 46 -3.85 -14.89 -23.02
C LYS A 46 -4.14 -15.20 -21.55
N VAL A 47 -3.67 -14.32 -20.64
CA VAL A 47 -3.92 -14.42 -19.20
C VAL A 47 -5.41 -14.33 -18.91
N ALA A 48 -6.09 -13.30 -19.43
CA ALA A 48 -7.53 -13.09 -19.22
C ALA A 48 -8.37 -14.27 -19.80
N LYS A 49 -7.97 -14.81 -20.94
CA LYS A 49 -8.62 -15.99 -21.56
C LYS A 49 -8.44 -17.22 -20.68
N THR A 50 -7.20 -17.59 -20.34
CA THR A 50 -6.91 -18.76 -19.51
C THR A 50 -7.65 -18.67 -18.17
N PHE A 51 -7.59 -17.51 -17.51
CA PHE A 51 -8.32 -17.25 -16.27
C PHE A 51 -9.82 -17.55 -16.39
N THR A 52 -10.50 -16.96 -17.38
CA THR A 52 -11.94 -17.16 -17.52
C THR A 52 -12.30 -18.60 -17.93
N ASP A 53 -11.45 -19.28 -18.71
CA ASP A 53 -11.65 -20.67 -19.09
C ASP A 53 -11.49 -21.60 -17.87
N THR A 54 -10.51 -21.34 -16.98
CA THR A 54 -10.33 -22.07 -15.72
C THR A 54 -11.49 -21.84 -14.76
N VAL A 55 -11.94 -20.59 -14.59
CA VAL A 55 -13.12 -20.26 -13.77
C VAL A 55 -14.36 -20.98 -14.29
N LYS A 56 -14.57 -21.04 -15.63
CA LYS A 56 -15.68 -21.79 -16.23
C LYS A 56 -15.62 -23.27 -15.85
N GLN A 57 -14.47 -23.91 -16.01
CA GLN A 57 -14.28 -25.33 -15.68
C GLN A 57 -14.58 -25.61 -14.20
N LYS A 58 -14.05 -24.78 -13.28
CA LYS A 58 -14.28 -24.90 -11.84
C LYS A 58 -15.76 -24.70 -11.48
N ALA A 59 -16.41 -23.71 -12.08
CA ALA A 59 -17.84 -23.42 -11.83
C ALA A 59 -18.76 -24.55 -12.32
N MET A 60 -18.46 -25.16 -13.46
CA MET A 60 -19.24 -26.26 -14.01
C MET A 60 -18.99 -27.60 -13.34
N GLY A 61 -17.79 -27.80 -12.75
CA GLY A 61 -17.43 -29.04 -12.05
C GLY A 61 -17.91 -29.12 -10.59
N MET A 62 -18.39 -28.01 -10.02
CA MET A 62 -18.87 -27.98 -8.64
C MET A 62 -20.36 -28.32 -8.56
N ASN A 63 -20.69 -29.37 -7.81
CA ASN A 63 -22.07 -29.58 -7.34
C ASN A 63 -22.42 -28.43 -6.38
N VAL A 64 -23.40 -27.60 -6.77
CA VAL A 64 -23.89 -26.52 -5.90
C VAL A 64 -24.50 -27.14 -4.67
N LEU A 65 -23.79 -27.07 -3.55
CA LEU A 65 -24.36 -27.41 -2.25
C LEU A 65 -25.58 -26.50 -2.02
N THR A 66 -26.73 -27.08 -1.71
CA THR A 66 -28.04 -26.40 -1.59
C THR A 66 -28.07 -25.22 -0.62
N ALA A 67 -27.01 -25.05 0.17
CA ALA A 67 -26.89 -23.99 1.19
C ALA A 67 -26.21 -22.70 0.71
N ILE A 68 -25.56 -22.66 -0.46
CA ILE A 68 -24.78 -21.50 -0.95
C ILE A 68 -25.45 -20.92 -2.20
N LYS A 69 -25.59 -19.58 -2.23
CA LYS A 69 -26.14 -18.91 -3.41
C LYS A 69 -25.16 -19.00 -4.59
N PRO A 70 -25.65 -19.25 -5.83
CA PRO A 70 -24.79 -19.34 -7.02
C PRO A 70 -23.82 -18.16 -7.19
N SER A 71 -24.27 -16.94 -6.91
CA SER A 71 -23.44 -15.73 -6.98
C SER A 71 -22.29 -15.74 -5.96
N GLN A 72 -22.50 -16.28 -4.77
CA GLN A 72 -21.45 -16.36 -3.73
C GLN A 72 -20.39 -17.41 -4.10
N LEU A 73 -20.82 -18.54 -4.66
CA LEU A 73 -19.91 -19.57 -5.16
C LEU A 73 -19.05 -19.03 -6.30
N MET A 74 -19.64 -18.30 -7.25
CA MET A 74 -18.91 -17.70 -8.36
C MET A 74 -17.87 -16.68 -7.88
N VAL A 75 -18.24 -15.80 -6.95
CA VAL A 75 -17.31 -14.84 -6.35
C VAL A 75 -16.14 -15.56 -5.67
N LYS A 76 -16.42 -16.64 -4.94
CA LYS A 76 -15.35 -17.45 -4.30
C LYS A 76 -14.42 -18.06 -5.34
N ILE A 77 -14.95 -18.68 -6.39
CA ILE A 77 -14.13 -19.29 -7.46
C ILE A 77 -13.24 -18.22 -8.12
N VAL A 78 -13.80 -17.05 -8.43
CA VAL A 78 -13.04 -15.94 -9.04
C VAL A 78 -11.99 -15.40 -8.07
N HIS A 79 -12.31 -15.27 -6.78
CA HIS A 79 -11.35 -14.89 -5.75
C HIS A 79 -10.15 -15.84 -5.69
N ASP A 80 -10.43 -17.13 -5.55
CA ASP A 80 -9.40 -18.16 -5.42
C ASP A 80 -8.52 -18.21 -6.68
N GLU A 81 -9.13 -18.05 -7.86
CA GLU A 81 -8.39 -18.02 -9.13
C GLU A 81 -7.57 -16.74 -9.33
N LEU A 82 -8.06 -15.58 -8.88
CA LEU A 82 -7.29 -14.33 -8.85
C LEU A 82 -6.07 -14.48 -7.93
N ALA A 83 -6.27 -15.04 -6.74
CA ALA A 83 -5.18 -15.26 -5.79
C ALA A 83 -4.12 -16.21 -6.40
N GLU A 84 -4.55 -17.31 -7.01
CA GLU A 84 -3.65 -18.27 -7.66
C GLU A 84 -2.90 -17.65 -8.85
N LEU A 85 -3.58 -16.88 -9.68
CA LEU A 85 -2.98 -16.15 -10.80
C LEU A 85 -1.85 -15.22 -10.33
N MET A 86 -2.00 -14.62 -9.15
CA MET A 86 -1.00 -13.73 -8.55
C MET A 86 0.08 -14.48 -7.75
N GLY A 87 0.00 -15.82 -7.65
CA GLY A 87 1.02 -16.65 -7.00
C GLY A 87 0.59 -17.39 -5.74
N GLY A 88 -0.69 -17.32 -5.37
CA GLY A 88 -1.31 -18.04 -4.26
C GLY A 88 -0.91 -17.53 -2.88
N LYS A 89 0.37 -17.50 -2.58
CA LYS A 89 0.91 -17.09 -1.27
C LYS A 89 1.95 -16.01 -1.38
N ALA A 90 2.11 -15.23 -0.30
CA ALA A 90 3.20 -14.27 -0.17
C ALA A 90 4.56 -15.01 -0.15
N VAL A 91 5.56 -14.40 -0.78
CA VAL A 91 6.94 -14.90 -0.81
C VAL A 91 7.85 -13.88 -0.15
N GLU A 92 8.55 -14.30 0.88
CA GLU A 92 9.48 -13.46 1.63
C GLU A 92 10.83 -13.32 0.92
N LEU A 93 11.61 -12.32 1.35
CA LEU A 93 13.01 -12.20 0.94
C LEU A 93 13.86 -13.32 1.55
N GLN A 94 14.77 -13.85 0.74
CA GLN A 94 15.79 -14.77 1.19
C GLN A 94 17.06 -13.95 1.54
N LEU A 95 17.34 -13.77 2.82
CA LEU A 95 18.47 -12.95 3.32
C LEU A 95 19.39 -13.83 4.16
N GLU A 96 20.07 -14.77 3.50
CA GLU A 96 20.90 -15.80 4.16
C GLU A 96 22.38 -15.39 4.24
N GLY A 97 22.85 -14.53 3.33
CA GLY A 97 24.23 -14.04 3.26
C GLY A 97 24.66 -13.22 4.48
N ARG A 98 25.97 -13.06 4.66
CA ARG A 98 26.57 -12.22 5.73
C ARG A 98 27.67 -11.32 5.17
N PRO A 99 27.35 -10.11 4.72
CA PRO A 99 26.01 -9.52 4.62
C PRO A 99 25.16 -10.20 3.55
N ALA A 100 23.84 -10.21 3.71
CA ALA A 100 22.94 -10.57 2.64
C ALA A 100 22.90 -9.44 1.61
N ILE A 101 22.89 -9.78 0.33
CA ILE A 101 22.98 -8.82 -0.78
C ILE A 101 21.68 -8.79 -1.56
N VAL A 102 21.10 -7.60 -1.68
CA VAL A 102 19.90 -7.34 -2.49
C VAL A 102 20.26 -6.43 -3.65
N LEU A 103 20.11 -6.92 -4.87
CA LEU A 103 20.38 -6.17 -6.09
C LEU A 103 19.06 -5.61 -6.66
N MET A 104 18.99 -4.29 -6.84
CA MET A 104 17.83 -3.62 -7.42
C MET A 104 18.03 -3.44 -8.93
N SER A 105 17.08 -3.85 -9.74
CA SER A 105 17.09 -3.70 -11.21
C SER A 105 15.80 -3.10 -11.74
N GLY A 106 15.83 -2.53 -12.94
CA GLY A 106 14.64 -1.94 -13.58
C GLY A 106 14.93 -0.65 -14.33
N LEU A 107 13.95 -0.13 -15.07
CA LEU A 107 14.08 1.07 -15.89
C LEU A 107 14.20 2.36 -15.05
N GLN A 108 14.60 3.44 -15.70
CA GLN A 108 14.59 4.78 -15.10
C GLN A 108 13.15 5.19 -14.75
N GLY A 109 12.98 5.81 -13.59
CA GLY A 109 11.65 6.25 -13.12
C GLY A 109 10.77 5.15 -12.56
N SER A 110 11.21 3.87 -12.56
CA SER A 110 10.47 2.76 -11.94
C SER A 110 10.41 2.84 -10.41
N GLY A 111 11.19 3.72 -9.78
CA GLY A 111 11.18 3.92 -8.32
C GLY A 111 12.23 3.13 -7.55
N LYS A 112 13.27 2.57 -8.19
CA LYS A 112 14.34 1.78 -7.53
C LYS A 112 14.93 2.47 -6.31
N THR A 113 15.47 3.67 -6.48
CA THR A 113 16.14 4.44 -5.41
C THR A 113 15.22 4.70 -4.22
N THR A 114 13.99 5.12 -4.47
CA THR A 114 12.99 5.33 -3.43
C THR A 114 12.62 4.01 -2.74
N PHE A 115 12.47 2.93 -3.52
CA PHE A 115 12.15 1.63 -2.98
C PHE A 115 13.31 1.03 -2.19
N SER A 116 14.56 1.24 -2.59
CA SER A 116 15.75 0.86 -1.82
C SER A 116 15.71 1.44 -0.40
N GLY A 117 15.36 2.72 -0.27
CA GLY A 117 15.18 3.36 1.04
C GLY A 117 14.00 2.80 1.85
N LYS A 118 12.86 2.57 1.20
CA LYS A 118 11.69 1.95 1.86
C LYS A 118 12.00 0.55 2.37
N LEU A 119 12.67 -0.25 1.55
CA LEU A 119 13.10 -1.60 1.91
C LEU A 119 14.09 -1.56 3.07
N ALA A 120 15.11 -0.68 3.01
CA ALA A 120 16.07 -0.51 4.09
C ALA A 120 15.39 -0.13 5.41
N LYS A 121 14.45 0.83 5.38
CA LYS A 121 13.66 1.21 6.55
C LYS A 121 12.86 0.04 7.10
N MET A 122 12.14 -0.67 6.24
CA MET A 122 11.34 -1.83 6.64
C MET A 122 12.20 -2.92 7.30
N LEU A 123 13.36 -3.26 6.71
CA LEU A 123 14.27 -4.25 7.24
C LEU A 123 14.84 -3.82 8.61
N LYS A 124 15.18 -2.54 8.76
CA LYS A 124 15.68 -1.97 10.02
C LYS A 124 14.62 -2.00 11.12
N GLU A 125 13.41 -1.49 10.84
CA GLU A 125 12.37 -1.30 11.86
C GLU A 125 11.62 -2.59 12.19
N ARG A 126 11.31 -3.43 11.17
CA ARG A 126 10.48 -4.62 11.36
C ARG A 126 11.27 -5.90 11.57
N GLN A 127 12.47 -5.99 10.98
CA GLN A 127 13.31 -7.21 11.06
C GLN A 127 14.60 -7.00 11.85
N HIS A 128 14.79 -5.81 12.44
CA HIS A 128 15.96 -5.46 13.23
C HIS A 128 17.29 -5.72 12.51
N LYS A 129 17.29 -5.56 11.17
CA LYS A 129 18.48 -5.65 10.34
C LYS A 129 19.27 -4.34 10.40
N ASN A 130 20.56 -4.41 10.06
CA ASN A 130 21.46 -3.26 9.94
C ASN A 130 21.85 -3.08 8.47
N PRO A 131 21.03 -2.40 7.64
CA PRO A 131 21.26 -2.29 6.21
C PRO A 131 22.28 -1.19 5.86
N LEU A 132 22.97 -1.39 4.73
CA LEU A 132 23.80 -0.42 4.02
C LEU A 132 23.21 -0.23 2.61
N LEU A 133 22.95 1.01 2.19
CA LEU A 133 22.60 1.36 0.83
C LEU A 133 23.86 1.60 0.00
N VAL A 134 23.89 1.18 -1.27
CA VAL A 134 25.04 1.33 -2.15
C VAL A 134 24.63 2.02 -3.44
N ALA A 135 25.30 3.14 -3.77
CA ALA A 135 25.04 3.94 -4.95
C ALA A 135 25.82 3.42 -6.16
N CYS A 136 25.17 2.63 -7.02
CA CYS A 136 25.72 2.15 -8.28
C CYS A 136 25.07 2.81 -9.51
N ASP A 137 24.29 3.89 -9.37
CA ASP A 137 23.92 4.77 -10.49
C ASP A 137 24.99 5.86 -10.67
N VAL A 138 26.12 5.47 -11.27
CA VAL A 138 27.30 6.32 -11.40
C VAL A 138 27.25 7.28 -12.60
N TYR A 139 26.26 7.12 -13.48
CA TYR A 139 26.10 7.95 -14.68
C TYR A 139 25.39 9.27 -14.39
N ARG A 140 24.66 9.34 -13.28
CA ARG A 140 23.90 10.50 -12.88
C ARG A 140 24.31 10.97 -11.49
N PRO A 141 25.12 12.03 -11.37
CA PRO A 141 25.56 12.56 -10.07
C PRO A 141 24.38 12.87 -9.12
N ALA A 142 23.27 13.34 -9.68
CA ALA A 142 22.07 13.60 -8.91
C ALA A 142 21.44 12.34 -8.31
N ALA A 143 21.64 11.14 -8.91
CA ALA A 143 21.12 9.88 -8.37
C ALA A 143 21.89 9.44 -7.11
N ILE A 144 23.20 9.60 -7.09
CA ILE A 144 24.03 9.36 -5.90
C ILE A 144 23.53 10.26 -4.74
N GLN A 145 23.35 11.55 -5.03
CA GLN A 145 22.87 12.52 -4.05
C GLN A 145 21.45 12.18 -3.59
N GLN A 146 20.59 11.75 -4.50
CA GLN A 146 19.24 11.31 -4.17
C GLN A 146 19.24 10.11 -3.21
N LEU A 147 20.12 9.13 -3.42
CA LEU A 147 20.21 7.98 -2.51
C LEU A 147 20.70 8.40 -1.12
N HIS A 148 21.64 9.37 -1.01
CA HIS A 148 22.04 9.93 0.28
C HIS A 148 20.88 10.61 0.99
N VAL A 149 20.10 11.47 0.31
CA VAL A 149 18.90 12.10 0.88
C VAL A 149 17.89 11.05 1.36
N VAL A 150 17.70 9.99 0.59
CA VAL A 150 16.83 8.87 0.96
C VAL A 150 17.38 8.16 2.19
N GLY A 151 18.67 7.82 2.20
CA GLY A 151 19.34 7.16 3.34
C GLY A 151 19.22 7.98 4.63
N ASP A 152 19.50 9.28 4.56
CA ASP A 152 19.38 10.19 5.69
C ASP A 152 17.95 10.26 6.23
N SER A 153 16.96 10.29 5.33
CA SER A 153 15.54 10.35 5.71
C SER A 153 15.05 9.12 6.50
N VAL A 154 15.71 7.96 6.30
CA VAL A 154 15.39 6.69 6.99
C VAL A 154 16.45 6.29 8.02
N GLY A 155 17.47 7.12 8.19
CA GLY A 155 18.58 6.87 9.12
C GLY A 155 19.37 5.61 8.77
N VAL A 156 19.63 5.37 7.48
CA VAL A 156 20.40 4.25 6.96
C VAL A 156 21.64 4.79 6.21
N PRO A 157 22.84 4.30 6.51
CA PRO A 157 24.06 4.77 5.85
C PRO A 157 24.08 4.41 4.36
N VAL A 158 24.75 5.27 3.58
CA VAL A 158 24.94 5.10 2.14
C VAL A 158 26.43 5.02 1.83
N TYR A 159 26.82 4.00 1.09
CA TYR A 159 28.15 3.89 0.50
C TYR A 159 28.14 4.42 -0.93
N SER A 160 29.09 5.26 -1.27
CA SER A 160 29.25 5.80 -2.62
C SER A 160 30.70 6.14 -2.93
N GLU A 161 31.09 6.03 -4.19
CA GLU A 161 32.37 6.44 -4.74
C GLU A 161 32.11 7.35 -5.98
N PRO A 162 31.89 8.66 -5.82
CA PRO A 162 31.41 9.53 -6.89
C PRO A 162 32.32 9.59 -8.14
N ASP A 163 33.63 9.43 -7.95
CA ASP A 163 34.64 9.49 -9.03
C ASP A 163 34.84 8.12 -9.69
N ASN A 164 34.41 7.04 -9.08
CA ASN A 164 34.53 5.68 -9.61
C ASN A 164 33.35 5.36 -10.54
N LYS A 165 33.66 4.88 -11.75
CA LYS A 165 32.64 4.45 -12.73
C LYS A 165 32.52 2.93 -12.84
N ASN A 166 33.31 2.19 -12.08
CA ASN A 166 33.26 0.73 -12.07
C ASN A 166 32.27 0.24 -10.99
N VAL A 167 31.04 -0.04 -11.41
CA VAL A 167 29.97 -0.47 -10.48
C VAL A 167 30.30 -1.76 -9.74
N VAL A 168 31.05 -2.67 -10.35
CA VAL A 168 31.48 -3.94 -9.73
C VAL A 168 32.48 -3.66 -8.60
N GLU A 169 33.42 -2.75 -8.82
CA GLU A 169 34.41 -2.35 -7.81
C GLU A 169 33.73 -1.65 -6.64
N ILE A 170 32.82 -0.69 -6.92
CA ILE A 170 32.04 0.01 -5.89
C ILE A 170 31.27 -0.99 -5.02
N ALA A 171 30.55 -1.93 -5.64
CA ALA A 171 29.78 -2.93 -4.92
C ALA A 171 30.66 -3.83 -4.04
N ASN A 172 31.78 -4.32 -4.57
CA ASN A 172 32.72 -5.14 -3.80
C ASN A 172 33.37 -4.37 -2.64
N ASN A 173 33.68 -3.08 -2.83
CA ASN A 173 34.18 -2.21 -1.76
C ASN A 173 33.12 -2.01 -0.68
N ALA A 174 31.87 -1.75 -1.07
CA ALA A 174 30.73 -1.63 -0.15
C ALA A 174 30.52 -2.92 0.67
N ILE A 175 30.61 -4.09 0.04
CA ILE A 175 30.47 -5.39 0.72
C ILE A 175 31.60 -5.58 1.73
N ARG A 176 32.85 -5.19 1.39
CA ARG A 176 33.99 -5.21 2.34
C ARG A 176 33.73 -4.26 3.51
N GLU A 177 33.25 -3.06 3.25
CA GLU A 177 32.89 -2.11 4.31
C GLU A 177 31.75 -2.65 5.18
N ALA A 178 30.74 -3.25 4.57
CA ALA A 178 29.64 -3.86 5.31
C ALA A 178 30.12 -4.93 6.29
N LYS A 179 31.05 -5.79 5.85
CA LYS A 179 31.66 -6.80 6.72
C LYS A 179 32.45 -6.15 7.86
N ALA A 180 33.25 -5.12 7.58
CA ALA A 180 34.05 -4.43 8.56
C ALA A 180 33.23 -3.67 9.63
N LYS A 181 32.09 -3.10 9.23
CA LYS A 181 31.21 -2.31 10.10
C LYS A 181 29.99 -3.09 10.63
N ASN A 182 29.92 -4.40 10.39
CA ASN A 182 28.83 -5.27 10.82
C ASN A 182 27.44 -4.87 10.27
N TYR A 183 27.39 -4.32 9.05
CA TYR A 183 26.12 -4.26 8.32
C TYR A 183 25.76 -5.67 7.84
N ASN A 184 24.53 -6.09 8.08
CA ASN A 184 24.12 -7.46 7.78
C ASN A 184 23.27 -7.58 6.52
N VAL A 185 22.89 -6.45 5.90
CA VAL A 185 22.23 -6.39 4.59
C VAL A 185 22.88 -5.28 3.77
N VAL A 186 23.13 -5.55 2.49
CA VAL A 186 23.61 -4.59 1.50
C VAL A 186 22.56 -4.48 0.40
N ILE A 187 22.04 -3.26 0.15
CA ILE A 187 21.06 -3.00 -0.91
C ILE A 187 21.75 -2.16 -1.99
N ILE A 188 21.95 -2.75 -3.16
CA ILE A 188 22.65 -2.13 -4.28
C ILE A 188 21.62 -1.47 -5.21
N ASP A 189 21.60 -0.12 -5.26
CA ASP A 189 20.76 0.68 -6.16
C ASP A 189 21.50 0.89 -7.47
N THR A 190 21.00 0.31 -8.56
CA THR A 190 21.63 0.37 -9.89
C THR A 190 21.07 1.48 -10.76
N ALA A 191 21.84 1.85 -11.78
CA ALA A 191 21.35 2.73 -12.83
C ALA A 191 20.10 2.16 -13.52
N GLY A 192 19.28 3.04 -14.04
CA GLY A 192 18.19 2.71 -14.96
C GLY A 192 18.26 3.61 -16.19
N ARG A 193 18.01 3.03 -17.36
CA ARG A 193 17.86 3.79 -18.61
C ARG A 193 16.38 3.88 -18.97
N LEU A 194 16.07 4.75 -19.96
CA LEU A 194 14.67 4.96 -20.37
C LEU A 194 14.08 3.76 -21.12
N ALA A 195 14.93 2.94 -21.72
CA ALA A 195 14.55 1.72 -22.41
C ALA A 195 15.55 0.61 -22.10
N VAL A 196 15.16 -0.62 -22.35
CA VAL A 196 16.07 -1.77 -22.26
C VAL A 196 17.08 -1.68 -23.40
N ASP A 197 18.37 -1.68 -23.06
CA ASP A 197 19.47 -1.73 -24.01
C ASP A 197 20.54 -2.74 -23.57
N GLU A 198 21.32 -3.21 -24.54
CA GLU A 198 22.34 -4.24 -24.34
C GLU A 198 23.43 -3.82 -23.33
N GLU A 199 23.83 -2.55 -23.34
CA GLU A 199 24.90 -2.07 -22.47
C GLU A 199 24.47 -2.09 -21.00
N MET A 200 23.26 -1.59 -20.70
CA MET A 200 22.70 -1.64 -19.35
C MET A 200 22.50 -3.07 -18.87
N MET A 201 21.96 -3.93 -19.73
CA MET A 201 21.70 -5.33 -19.36
C MET A 201 23.00 -6.09 -19.09
N ASN A 202 24.05 -5.83 -19.88
CA ASN A 202 25.36 -6.42 -19.66
C ASN A 202 26.00 -5.93 -18.36
N GLU A 203 25.89 -4.62 -18.05
CA GLU A 203 26.41 -4.04 -16.82
C GLU A 203 25.74 -4.69 -15.58
N ILE A 204 24.40 -4.76 -15.57
CA ILE A 204 23.67 -5.36 -14.44
C ILE A 204 23.97 -6.86 -14.33
N ALA A 205 24.07 -7.59 -15.44
CA ALA A 205 24.40 -9.01 -15.47
C ALA A 205 25.82 -9.25 -14.91
N THR A 206 26.81 -8.43 -15.33
CA THR A 206 28.19 -8.50 -14.82
C THR A 206 28.24 -8.18 -13.33
N LEU A 207 27.49 -7.17 -12.89
CA LEU A 207 27.38 -6.82 -11.48
C LEU A 207 26.76 -7.98 -10.68
N LYS A 208 25.67 -8.55 -11.14
CA LYS A 208 25.01 -9.73 -10.52
C LYS A 208 25.96 -10.89 -10.38
N GLU A 209 26.71 -11.22 -11.45
CA GLU A 209 27.69 -12.30 -11.43
C GLU A 209 28.83 -12.05 -10.43
N ALA A 210 29.29 -10.80 -10.33
CA ALA A 210 30.39 -10.43 -9.44
C ALA A 210 30.02 -10.45 -7.96
N VAL A 211 28.81 -10.03 -7.60
CA VAL A 211 28.39 -9.89 -6.19
C VAL A 211 27.58 -11.08 -5.68
N GLN A 212 27.09 -11.96 -6.56
CA GLN A 212 26.28 -13.14 -6.21
C GLN A 212 25.18 -12.79 -5.20
N PRO A 213 24.17 -11.94 -5.57
CA PRO A 213 23.18 -11.46 -4.61
C PRO A 213 22.29 -12.61 -4.10
N ASP A 214 21.88 -12.54 -2.84
CA ASP A 214 20.84 -13.43 -2.28
C ASP A 214 19.49 -13.18 -2.96
N GLU A 215 19.23 -11.91 -3.35
CA GLU A 215 18.00 -11.50 -4.03
C GLU A 215 18.28 -10.47 -5.12
N THR A 216 17.79 -10.73 -6.31
CA THR A 216 17.69 -9.74 -7.39
C THR A 216 16.25 -9.32 -7.54
N LEU A 217 15.93 -8.05 -7.26
CA LEU A 217 14.59 -7.52 -7.33
C LEU A 217 14.40 -6.66 -8.58
N PHE A 218 13.43 -7.02 -9.39
CA PHE A 218 13.01 -6.22 -10.52
C PHE A 218 11.93 -5.22 -10.11
N VAL A 219 12.27 -3.92 -10.19
CA VAL A 219 11.37 -2.82 -9.81
C VAL A 219 10.70 -2.24 -11.02
N VAL A 220 9.39 -2.24 -11.04
CA VAL A 220 8.60 -1.78 -12.19
C VAL A 220 7.44 -0.89 -11.74
N ASP A 221 7.13 0.13 -12.55
CA ASP A 221 6.00 1.02 -12.36
C ASP A 221 4.70 0.33 -12.80
N SER A 222 3.77 0.10 -11.88
CA SER A 222 2.50 -0.57 -12.18
C SER A 222 1.60 0.22 -13.14
N MET A 223 1.79 1.54 -13.22
CA MET A 223 0.98 2.42 -14.08
C MET A 223 1.30 2.26 -15.58
N THR A 224 2.44 1.63 -15.93
CA THR A 224 2.83 1.40 -17.33
C THR A 224 2.07 0.23 -17.98
N GLY A 225 1.20 -0.46 -17.23
CA GLY A 225 0.29 -1.47 -17.76
C GLY A 225 1.03 -2.63 -18.45
N GLN A 226 0.73 -2.89 -19.73
CA GLN A 226 1.31 -4.00 -20.48
C GLN A 226 2.82 -3.81 -20.77
N ASP A 227 3.32 -2.58 -20.82
CA ASP A 227 4.76 -2.32 -20.98
C ASP A 227 5.55 -2.80 -19.75
N ALA A 228 4.96 -2.72 -18.55
CA ALA A 228 5.55 -3.33 -17.37
C ALA A 228 5.78 -4.84 -17.54
N VAL A 229 4.83 -5.53 -18.16
CA VAL A 229 4.89 -6.99 -18.39
C VAL A 229 5.96 -7.34 -19.43
N ASN A 230 6.02 -6.57 -20.53
CA ASN A 230 7.03 -6.76 -21.59
C ASN A 230 8.44 -6.53 -21.03
N THR A 231 8.64 -5.42 -20.33
CA THR A 231 9.91 -5.09 -19.67
C THR A 231 10.30 -6.17 -18.66
N ALA A 232 9.36 -6.65 -17.85
CA ALA A 232 9.63 -7.72 -16.89
C ALA A 232 10.14 -8.99 -17.59
N LYS A 233 9.56 -9.32 -18.74
CA LYS A 233 10.00 -10.48 -19.52
C LYS A 233 11.44 -10.30 -20.03
N GLU A 234 11.78 -9.15 -20.63
CA GLU A 234 13.12 -8.87 -21.14
C GLU A 234 14.18 -8.93 -20.02
N PHE A 235 13.88 -8.33 -18.85
CA PHE A 235 14.76 -8.41 -17.68
C PHE A 235 14.88 -9.84 -17.15
N ASN A 236 13.78 -10.61 -17.12
CA ASN A 236 13.80 -11.98 -16.63
C ASN A 236 14.63 -12.89 -17.54
N ASP A 237 14.47 -12.76 -18.85
CA ASP A 237 15.19 -13.56 -19.85
C ASP A 237 16.72 -13.34 -19.75
N ARG A 238 17.17 -12.16 -19.30
CA ARG A 238 18.58 -11.81 -19.20
C ARG A 238 19.19 -11.98 -17.82
N LEU A 239 18.43 -11.60 -16.78
CA LEU A 239 18.96 -11.54 -15.40
C LEU A 239 18.45 -12.68 -14.54
N ASP A 240 17.38 -13.38 -14.93
CA ASP A 240 16.73 -14.39 -14.08
C ASP A 240 16.55 -13.86 -12.63
N PHE A 241 15.82 -12.76 -12.48
CA PHE A 241 15.62 -12.12 -11.18
C PHE A 241 14.75 -12.99 -10.25
N ASP A 242 14.83 -12.74 -8.93
CA ASP A 242 14.18 -13.59 -7.91
C ASP A 242 12.79 -13.11 -7.52
N GLY A 243 12.49 -11.84 -7.73
CA GLY A 243 11.20 -11.27 -7.39
C GLY A 243 10.90 -9.93 -8.04
N VAL A 244 9.63 -9.59 -8.09
CA VAL A 244 9.12 -8.34 -8.65
C VAL A 244 8.67 -7.40 -7.54
N VAL A 245 8.92 -6.13 -7.74
CA VAL A 245 8.41 -5.02 -6.93
C VAL A 245 7.55 -4.14 -7.81
N LEU A 246 6.28 -4.01 -7.45
CA LEU A 246 5.34 -3.09 -8.12
C LEU A 246 5.32 -1.76 -7.38
N THR A 247 5.78 -0.71 -8.02
CA THR A 247 5.71 0.65 -7.45
C THR A 247 4.49 1.42 -7.98
N LYS A 248 4.17 2.54 -7.33
CA LYS A 248 3.07 3.46 -7.70
C LYS A 248 1.70 2.80 -7.82
N LEU A 249 1.48 1.74 -7.04
CA LEU A 249 0.22 1.00 -7.07
C LEU A 249 -0.98 1.83 -6.57
N ASP A 250 -0.73 2.89 -5.80
CA ASP A 250 -1.71 3.88 -5.36
C ASP A 250 -2.32 4.67 -6.53
N GLY A 251 -1.54 4.94 -7.58
CA GLY A 251 -2.00 5.57 -8.82
C GLY A 251 -2.61 4.59 -9.84
N ASP A 252 -2.39 3.29 -9.67
CA ASP A 252 -2.91 2.28 -10.59
C ASP A 252 -4.36 1.91 -10.28
N THR A 253 -5.28 2.40 -11.09
CA THR A 253 -6.70 2.06 -11.01
C THR A 253 -7.08 0.82 -11.82
N ARG A 254 -6.18 0.32 -12.68
CA ARG A 254 -6.41 -0.79 -13.61
C ARG A 254 -5.97 -2.13 -13.06
N GLY A 255 -4.72 -2.22 -12.56
CA GLY A 255 -4.17 -3.41 -11.91
C GLY A 255 -3.70 -4.52 -12.85
N GLY A 256 -3.68 -4.28 -14.15
CA GLY A 256 -3.35 -5.29 -15.15
C GLY A 256 -1.91 -5.81 -15.06
N ALA A 257 -0.97 -4.96 -14.67
CA ALA A 257 0.42 -5.36 -14.46
C ALA A 257 0.54 -6.43 -13.36
N ALA A 258 -0.11 -6.22 -12.21
CA ALA A 258 -0.09 -7.17 -11.10
C ALA A 258 -0.63 -8.56 -11.49
N LEU A 259 -1.68 -8.59 -12.30
CA LEU A 259 -2.32 -9.83 -12.76
C LEU A 259 -1.52 -10.54 -13.87
N SER A 260 -0.75 -9.81 -14.67
CA SER A 260 -0.09 -10.36 -15.86
C SER A 260 1.37 -10.73 -15.61
N ILE A 261 2.13 -9.97 -14.82
CA ILE A 261 3.57 -10.15 -14.64
C ILE A 261 3.89 -11.56 -14.13
N ARG A 262 3.23 -12.00 -13.07
CA ARG A 262 3.47 -13.32 -12.47
C ARG A 262 3.31 -14.45 -13.49
N THR A 263 2.27 -14.36 -14.33
CA THR A 263 1.99 -15.40 -15.35
C THR A 263 3.01 -15.40 -16.48
N VAL A 264 3.53 -14.20 -16.84
CA VAL A 264 4.45 -14.07 -17.98
C VAL A 264 5.89 -14.42 -17.60
N VAL A 265 6.35 -13.99 -16.40
CA VAL A 265 7.74 -14.20 -15.97
C VAL A 265 7.90 -15.35 -14.97
N THR A 266 6.81 -15.93 -14.46
CA THR A 266 6.79 -17.01 -13.46
C THR A 266 7.50 -16.69 -12.13
N LYS A 267 7.87 -15.43 -11.92
CA LYS A 267 8.55 -14.93 -10.71
C LYS A 267 7.54 -14.32 -9.74
N PRO A 268 7.73 -14.47 -8.42
CA PRO A 268 6.80 -13.92 -7.44
C PRO A 268 6.84 -12.40 -7.41
N ILE A 269 5.68 -11.78 -7.19
CA ILE A 269 5.63 -10.39 -6.73
C ILE A 269 5.89 -10.44 -5.22
N LYS A 270 6.93 -9.75 -4.73
CA LYS A 270 7.31 -9.76 -3.33
C LYS A 270 6.81 -8.53 -2.57
N PHE A 271 6.85 -7.37 -3.23
CA PHE A 271 6.48 -6.11 -2.61
C PHE A 271 5.65 -5.23 -3.52
N VAL A 272 4.92 -4.31 -2.86
CA VAL A 272 4.20 -3.21 -3.50
C VAL A 272 4.54 -1.89 -2.84
N GLY A 273 4.75 -0.84 -3.64
CA GLY A 273 4.82 0.54 -3.20
C GLY A 273 3.46 1.18 -3.34
N THR A 274 2.91 1.67 -2.24
CA THR A 274 1.53 2.18 -2.13
C THR A 274 1.47 3.67 -1.85
N GLY A 275 2.47 4.43 -2.28
CA GLY A 275 2.54 5.88 -2.12
C GLY A 275 3.98 6.40 -2.04
N GLU A 276 4.14 7.71 -1.89
CA GLU A 276 5.46 8.37 -1.87
C GLU A 276 6.20 8.25 -0.54
N LYS A 277 5.47 8.13 0.58
CA LYS A 277 6.07 8.07 1.92
C LYS A 277 6.97 6.85 2.10
N MET A 278 8.01 6.97 2.92
CA MET A 278 8.97 5.89 3.17
C MET A 278 8.34 4.67 3.87
N GLU A 279 7.21 4.84 4.56
CA GLU A 279 6.42 3.77 5.17
C GLU A 279 5.50 3.04 4.17
N ALA A 280 5.27 3.64 2.98
CA ALA A 280 4.36 3.11 1.98
C ALA A 280 4.98 1.95 1.18
N ILE A 281 5.26 0.86 1.88
CA ILE A 281 5.74 -0.43 1.37
C ILE A 281 4.97 -1.53 2.09
N ASP A 282 4.42 -2.46 1.31
CA ASP A 282 3.75 -3.65 1.83
C ASP A 282 4.31 -4.91 1.16
N VAL A 283 4.33 -6.02 1.91
CA VAL A 283 4.53 -7.35 1.33
C VAL A 283 3.33 -7.67 0.43
N PHE A 284 3.59 -8.26 -0.72
CA PHE A 284 2.53 -8.64 -1.64
C PHE A 284 1.81 -9.91 -1.15
N HIS A 285 0.55 -9.78 -0.82
CA HIS A 285 -0.31 -10.88 -0.41
C HIS A 285 -1.37 -11.15 -1.50
N PRO A 286 -1.24 -12.22 -2.31
CA PRO A 286 -2.18 -12.51 -3.40
C PRO A 286 -3.65 -12.56 -2.98
N GLU A 287 -3.98 -13.22 -1.87
CA GLU A 287 -5.34 -13.34 -1.37
C GLU A 287 -5.94 -11.97 -1.00
N ARG A 288 -5.18 -11.14 -0.25
CA ARG A 288 -5.64 -9.78 0.11
C ARG A 288 -5.81 -8.89 -1.11
N MET A 289 -4.98 -9.10 -2.13
CA MET A 289 -5.08 -8.38 -3.39
C MET A 289 -6.33 -8.81 -4.17
N ALA A 290 -6.66 -10.11 -4.18
CA ALA A 290 -7.91 -10.62 -4.73
C ALA A 290 -9.13 -10.03 -4.01
N ASP A 291 -9.11 -9.94 -2.67
CA ASP A 291 -10.15 -9.27 -1.89
C ASP A 291 -10.34 -7.81 -2.29
N ARG A 292 -9.24 -7.05 -2.46
CA ARG A 292 -9.28 -5.65 -2.92
C ARG A 292 -9.87 -5.52 -4.31
N ILE A 293 -9.46 -6.39 -5.25
CA ILE A 293 -9.96 -6.42 -6.63
C ILE A 293 -11.46 -6.71 -6.66
N LEU A 294 -11.96 -7.56 -5.78
CA LEU A 294 -13.39 -7.89 -5.69
C LEU A 294 -14.21 -6.90 -4.83
N GLY A 295 -13.58 -5.84 -4.32
CA GLY A 295 -14.24 -4.84 -3.48
C GLY A 295 -14.66 -5.38 -2.09
N MET A 296 -14.06 -6.49 -1.65
CA MET A 296 -14.32 -7.10 -0.34
C MET A 296 -13.56 -6.42 0.79
N GLY A 297 -12.65 -5.49 0.46
CA GLY A 297 -11.79 -4.79 1.40
C GLY A 297 -10.56 -5.60 1.78
N ASP A 298 -9.75 -5.05 2.67
CA ASP A 298 -8.55 -5.70 3.20
C ASP A 298 -8.39 -5.34 4.69
N VAL A 299 -9.24 -5.90 5.50
CA VAL A 299 -9.28 -5.63 6.94
C VAL A 299 -7.99 -6.07 7.63
N VAL A 300 -7.33 -7.13 7.14
CA VAL A 300 -6.10 -7.64 7.75
C VAL A 300 -4.98 -6.63 7.59
N SER A 301 -4.74 -6.13 6.36
CA SER A 301 -3.73 -5.08 6.14
C SER A 301 -4.05 -3.79 6.92
N LEU A 302 -5.33 -3.42 7.06
CA LEU A 302 -5.73 -2.27 7.87
C LEU A 302 -5.36 -2.47 9.33
N VAL A 303 -5.63 -3.65 9.90
CA VAL A 303 -5.30 -3.98 11.30
C VAL A 303 -3.78 -4.02 11.50
N GLU A 304 -3.04 -4.65 10.58
CA GLU A 304 -1.56 -4.70 10.63
C GLU A 304 -0.95 -3.29 10.59
N ARG A 305 -1.42 -2.41 9.69
CA ARG A 305 -0.97 -1.01 9.64
C ARG A 305 -1.31 -0.25 10.93
N ALA A 306 -2.51 -0.47 11.47
CA ALA A 306 -2.90 0.11 12.75
C ALA A 306 -1.97 -0.35 13.88
N GLN A 307 -1.69 -1.66 13.98
CA GLN A 307 -0.79 -2.21 15.01
C GLN A 307 0.64 -1.70 14.90
N GLN A 308 1.18 -1.53 13.69
CA GLN A 308 2.53 -1.01 13.47
C GLN A 308 2.71 0.44 13.90
N GLN A 309 1.64 1.24 13.86
CA GLN A 309 1.65 2.66 14.24
C GLN A 309 1.15 2.89 15.67
N PHE A 310 0.76 1.79 16.36
CA PHE A 310 0.13 1.86 17.66
C PHE A 310 1.20 1.87 18.77
N ASP A 311 1.40 3.04 19.38
CA ASP A 311 2.18 3.17 20.59
C ASP A 311 1.29 2.82 21.80
N GLU A 312 1.57 1.65 22.41
CA GLU A 312 0.80 1.17 23.56
C GLU A 312 0.85 2.12 24.76
N GLU A 313 1.95 2.83 24.98
CA GLU A 313 2.10 3.79 26.07
C GLU A 313 1.26 5.04 25.80
N GLU A 314 1.29 5.53 24.55
CA GLU A 314 0.49 6.68 24.13
C GLU A 314 -1.00 6.36 24.20
N ALA A 315 -1.42 5.15 23.79
CA ALA A 315 -2.80 4.68 23.89
C ALA A 315 -3.28 4.59 25.35
N LYS A 316 -2.48 4.00 26.25
CA LYS A 316 -2.80 3.93 27.70
C LYS A 316 -2.86 5.34 28.33
N ARG A 317 -1.99 6.27 27.90
CA ARG A 317 -2.01 7.67 28.32
C ARG A 317 -3.29 8.36 27.84
N LEU A 318 -3.66 8.18 26.59
CA LEU A 318 -4.87 8.74 25.98
C LEU A 318 -6.13 8.21 26.67
N GLU A 319 -6.22 6.89 26.90
CA GLU A 319 -7.33 6.27 27.64
C GLU A 319 -7.51 6.90 29.04
N LYS A 320 -6.40 7.08 29.77
CA LYS A 320 -6.43 7.74 31.09
C LYS A 320 -6.92 9.20 31.00
N LYS A 321 -6.52 9.96 29.96
CA LYS A 321 -6.98 11.32 29.72
C LYS A 321 -8.47 11.37 29.38
N ILE A 322 -8.95 10.46 28.53
CA ILE A 322 -10.37 10.38 28.15
C ILE A 322 -11.24 10.04 29.38
N ARG A 323 -10.84 9.04 30.18
CA ARG A 323 -11.54 8.71 31.44
C ARG A 323 -11.62 9.88 32.42
N LYS A 324 -10.58 10.72 32.48
CA LYS A 324 -10.52 11.91 33.31
C LYS A 324 -11.17 13.16 32.67
N ASN A 325 -11.79 13.00 31.51
CA ASN A 325 -12.40 14.09 30.75
C ASN A 325 -11.41 15.22 30.38
N LYS A 326 -10.17 14.87 30.11
CA LYS A 326 -9.06 15.79 29.80
C LYS A 326 -8.55 15.65 28.36
N PHE A 327 -9.37 15.10 27.44
CA PHE A 327 -9.06 15.04 26.01
C PHE A 327 -9.02 16.48 25.45
N ASP A 328 -7.89 16.86 24.87
CA ASP A 328 -7.57 18.21 24.42
C ASP A 328 -7.20 18.26 22.92
N PHE A 329 -6.89 19.45 22.39
CA PHE A 329 -6.50 19.62 20.99
C PHE A 329 -5.11 19.08 20.67
N ASP A 330 -4.20 18.98 21.62
CA ASP A 330 -2.90 18.34 21.39
C ASP A 330 -3.08 16.82 21.23
N ASP A 331 -3.98 16.19 22.00
CA ASP A 331 -4.35 14.77 21.81
C ASP A 331 -5.06 14.54 20.46
N PHE A 332 -5.95 15.45 20.07
CA PHE A 332 -6.64 15.39 18.78
C PHE A 332 -5.66 15.53 17.61
N MET A 333 -4.68 16.42 17.70
CA MET A 333 -3.59 16.58 16.73
C MET A 333 -2.75 15.31 16.63
N GLY A 334 -2.39 14.70 17.76
CA GLY A 334 -1.65 13.44 17.81
C GLY A 334 -2.39 12.32 17.04
N GLN A 335 -3.71 12.20 17.21
CA GLN A 335 -4.51 11.24 16.47
C GLN A 335 -4.53 11.50 14.95
N ILE A 336 -4.66 12.77 14.53
CA ILE A 336 -4.58 13.13 13.11
C ILE A 336 -3.22 12.73 12.54
N GLN A 337 -2.13 13.00 13.29
CA GLN A 337 -0.78 12.63 12.85
C GLN A 337 -0.60 11.10 12.75
N GLN A 338 -1.16 10.33 13.68
CA GLN A 338 -1.16 8.86 13.61
C GLN A 338 -1.90 8.36 12.36
N ILE A 339 -3.09 8.89 12.07
CA ILE A 339 -3.85 8.53 10.86
C ILE A 339 -3.03 8.87 9.61
N LYS A 340 -2.39 10.04 9.57
CA LYS A 340 -1.52 10.44 8.44
C LYS A 340 -0.32 9.50 8.24
N LYS A 341 0.24 8.95 9.31
CA LYS A 341 1.34 7.97 9.25
C LYS A 341 0.89 6.62 8.69
N MET A 342 -0.37 6.23 8.88
CA MET A 342 -0.92 4.96 8.35
C MET A 342 -1.04 4.94 6.83
N GLY A 343 -0.92 6.07 6.15
CA GLY A 343 -0.98 6.19 4.69
C GLY A 343 -2.07 7.12 4.18
N ASN A 344 -2.45 6.98 2.91
CA ASN A 344 -3.52 7.76 2.30
C ASN A 344 -4.88 7.31 2.85
N ILE A 345 -5.72 8.27 3.24
CA ILE A 345 -7.02 7.98 3.84
C ILE A 345 -7.98 7.29 2.87
N LYS A 346 -7.91 7.63 1.58
CA LYS A 346 -8.68 6.92 0.53
C LYS A 346 -8.31 5.45 0.47
N ASP A 347 -7.01 5.15 0.62
CA ASP A 347 -6.48 3.79 0.65
C ASP A 347 -6.97 3.03 1.89
N LEU A 348 -6.87 3.64 3.07
CA LEU A 348 -7.37 3.05 4.32
C LEU A 348 -8.88 2.79 4.28
N ALA A 349 -9.63 3.72 3.72
CA ALA A 349 -11.07 3.57 3.54
C ALA A 349 -11.44 2.45 2.55
N SER A 350 -10.62 2.25 1.50
CA SER A 350 -10.82 1.15 0.54
C SER A 350 -10.60 -0.23 1.16
N MET A 351 -9.83 -0.31 2.26
CA MET A 351 -9.60 -1.56 3.00
C MET A 351 -10.80 -1.98 3.85
N ILE A 352 -11.75 -1.07 4.11
CA ILE A 352 -12.97 -1.37 4.87
C ILE A 352 -14.07 -1.84 3.91
N PRO A 353 -14.65 -3.04 4.07
CA PRO A 353 -15.72 -3.53 3.21
C PRO A 353 -16.90 -2.55 3.11
N GLY A 354 -17.26 -2.14 1.89
CA GLY A 354 -18.38 -1.25 1.62
C GLY A 354 -18.13 0.25 1.82
N MET A 355 -17.02 0.67 2.46
CA MET A 355 -16.72 2.10 2.66
C MET A 355 -16.07 2.76 1.45
N GLY A 356 -15.33 2.03 0.62
CA GLY A 356 -14.73 2.57 -0.60
C GLY A 356 -15.73 3.27 -1.52
N LYS A 357 -16.97 2.78 -1.57
CA LYS A 357 -18.06 3.40 -2.33
C LYS A 357 -18.69 4.62 -1.66
N ALA A 358 -18.83 4.57 -0.35
CA ALA A 358 -19.44 5.68 0.42
C ALA A 358 -18.56 6.93 0.42
N LEU A 359 -17.25 6.78 0.16
CA LEU A 359 -16.28 7.87 0.15
C LEU A 359 -15.81 8.26 -1.27
N LYS A 360 -16.33 7.60 -2.33
CA LYS A 360 -16.00 7.95 -3.73
C LYS A 360 -16.34 9.41 -4.07
N ASP A 361 -17.46 9.91 -3.54
CA ASP A 361 -17.96 11.26 -3.78
C ASP A 361 -17.49 12.28 -2.73
N VAL A 362 -16.72 11.84 -1.74
CA VAL A 362 -16.15 12.71 -0.71
C VAL A 362 -14.70 12.97 -1.07
N ASP A 363 -14.45 14.19 -1.54
CA ASP A 363 -13.09 14.67 -1.78
C ASP A 363 -12.40 14.90 -0.43
N ILE A 364 -11.84 13.81 0.13
CA ILE A 364 -10.98 13.90 1.32
C ILE A 364 -9.60 14.33 0.81
N ASP A 365 -9.47 15.62 0.59
CA ASP A 365 -8.21 16.24 0.24
C ASP A 365 -7.25 16.19 1.46
N ASP A 366 -6.00 15.79 1.25
CA ASP A 366 -4.92 15.93 2.25
C ASP A 366 -4.80 17.40 2.73
N ASN A 367 -5.30 18.36 1.96
CA ASN A 367 -5.39 19.78 2.34
C ASN A 367 -6.40 20.03 3.46
N ALA A 368 -7.45 19.20 3.62
CA ALA A 368 -8.40 19.34 4.72
C ALA A 368 -7.72 19.19 6.09
N PHE A 369 -6.74 18.30 6.18
CA PHE A 369 -5.94 18.16 7.40
C PHE A 369 -4.97 19.32 7.64
N LYS A 370 -4.43 19.91 6.55
CA LYS A 370 -3.57 21.10 6.67
C LYS A 370 -4.32 22.28 7.30
N SER A 371 -5.57 22.50 6.89
CA SER A 371 -6.41 23.53 7.49
C SER A 371 -6.67 23.27 8.97
N ILE A 372 -6.96 22.03 9.35
CA ILE A 372 -7.17 21.63 10.76
C ILE A 372 -5.89 21.86 11.58
N GLU A 373 -4.75 21.41 11.06
CA GLU A 373 -3.44 21.59 11.70
C GLU A 373 -3.12 23.09 11.87
N ALA A 374 -3.31 23.90 10.84
CA ALA A 374 -3.09 25.35 10.91
C ALA A 374 -3.98 26.02 11.96
N ILE A 375 -5.26 25.63 12.04
CA ILE A 375 -6.18 26.14 13.07
C ILE A 375 -5.69 25.78 14.47
N ILE A 376 -5.32 24.52 14.73
CA ILE A 376 -4.86 24.07 16.04
C ILE A 376 -3.52 24.73 16.41
N GLN A 377 -2.58 24.84 15.46
CA GLN A 377 -1.29 25.52 15.67
C GLN A 377 -1.44 27.01 15.96
N SER A 378 -2.50 27.65 15.46
CA SER A 378 -2.83 29.07 15.74
C SER A 378 -3.46 29.28 17.11
N MET A 379 -3.79 28.21 17.83
CA MET A 379 -4.25 28.28 19.22
C MET A 379 -3.07 28.43 20.18
N THR A 380 -3.25 29.16 21.26
CA THR A 380 -2.27 29.18 22.33
C THR A 380 -2.25 27.85 23.08
N PRO A 381 -1.14 27.50 23.80
CA PRO A 381 -1.09 26.26 24.59
C PRO A 381 -2.25 26.12 25.59
N LYS A 382 -2.68 27.25 26.20
CA LYS A 382 -3.83 27.27 27.13
C LYS A 382 -5.15 26.94 26.42
N GLU A 383 -5.34 27.39 25.19
CA GLU A 383 -6.54 27.13 24.38
C GLU A 383 -6.56 25.71 23.88
N ARG A 384 -5.41 25.14 23.52
CA ARG A 384 -5.31 23.71 23.13
C ARG A 384 -5.63 22.79 24.30
N ALA A 385 -5.06 23.09 25.48
CA ALA A 385 -5.28 22.29 26.69
C ALA A 385 -6.71 22.45 27.28
N ASN A 386 -7.36 23.61 27.07
CA ASN A 386 -8.71 23.87 27.55
C ASN A 386 -9.58 24.52 26.47
N PRO A 387 -10.19 23.71 25.61
CA PRO A 387 -11.03 24.20 24.50
C PRO A 387 -12.23 25.04 24.92
N ASP A 388 -12.71 24.86 26.14
CA ASP A 388 -13.91 25.53 26.65
C ASP A 388 -13.70 27.07 26.88
N ILE A 389 -12.44 27.54 26.89
CA ILE A 389 -12.14 28.97 26.98
C ILE A 389 -12.22 29.70 25.63
N ILE A 390 -12.40 28.98 24.52
CA ILE A 390 -12.37 29.56 23.17
C ILE A 390 -13.71 30.26 22.87
N ASN A 391 -13.77 31.56 23.15
CA ASN A 391 -14.90 32.43 22.83
C ASN A 391 -14.83 33.02 21.43
N GLN A 392 -15.84 33.78 21.00
CA GLN A 392 -15.94 34.35 19.68
C GLN A 392 -14.73 35.21 19.25
N SER A 393 -14.20 36.05 20.14
CA SER A 393 -13.03 36.88 19.86
C SER A 393 -11.78 36.01 19.59
N ARG A 394 -11.59 34.95 20.37
CA ARG A 394 -10.48 33.99 20.16
C ARG A 394 -10.62 33.22 18.87
N LYS A 395 -11.83 32.80 18.49
CA LYS A 395 -12.10 32.15 17.20
C LYS A 395 -11.74 33.04 16.01
N LEU A 396 -12.05 34.34 16.09
CA LEU A 396 -11.68 35.31 15.05
C LEU A 396 -10.14 35.44 14.93
N ARG A 397 -9.44 35.53 16.07
CA ARG A 397 -7.98 35.58 16.10
C ARG A 397 -7.36 34.29 15.52
N ILE A 398 -7.87 33.13 15.91
CA ILE A 398 -7.42 31.83 15.42
C ILE A 398 -7.64 31.73 13.91
N ALA A 399 -8.81 32.11 13.41
CA ALA A 399 -9.11 32.13 11.99
C ALA A 399 -8.12 33.02 11.20
N LYS A 400 -7.86 34.24 11.71
CA LYS A 400 -6.88 35.15 11.10
C LYS A 400 -5.46 34.58 11.13
N GLY A 401 -5.05 33.94 12.24
CA GLY A 401 -3.72 33.36 12.41
C GLY A 401 -3.48 32.13 11.55
N SER A 402 -4.50 31.33 11.30
CA SER A 402 -4.44 30.12 10.47
C SER A 402 -4.68 30.38 8.97
N GLY A 403 -5.05 31.60 8.59
CA GLY A 403 -5.44 31.91 7.21
C GLY A 403 -6.74 31.21 6.76
N THR A 404 -7.57 30.76 7.72
CA THR A 404 -8.85 30.08 7.43
C THR A 404 -10.05 30.98 7.72
N LYS A 405 -11.24 30.54 7.30
CA LYS A 405 -12.50 31.24 7.60
C LYS A 405 -13.01 30.87 8.99
N ILE A 406 -13.78 31.77 9.62
CA ILE A 406 -14.35 31.52 10.95
C ILE A 406 -15.31 30.32 10.96
N GLU A 407 -15.95 30.05 9.82
CA GLU A 407 -16.83 28.90 9.65
C GLU A 407 -16.04 27.58 9.79
N GLU A 408 -14.79 27.53 9.30
CA GLU A 408 -13.92 26.35 9.42
C GLU A 408 -13.50 26.13 10.88
N VAL A 409 -13.15 27.20 11.59
CA VAL A 409 -12.88 27.13 13.03
C VAL A 409 -14.11 26.63 13.80
N ASN A 410 -15.30 27.14 13.51
CA ASN A 410 -16.53 26.68 14.14
C ASN A 410 -16.84 25.22 13.82
N ARG A 411 -16.58 24.77 12.58
CA ARG A 411 -16.74 23.38 12.15
C ARG A 411 -15.80 22.46 12.94
N LEU A 412 -14.53 22.85 13.04
CA LEU A 412 -13.54 22.11 13.84
C LEU A 412 -13.94 21.98 15.30
N MET A 413 -14.37 23.07 15.94
CA MET A 413 -14.86 23.06 17.33
C MET A 413 -16.02 22.08 17.52
N LYS A 414 -16.99 22.08 16.58
CA LYS A 414 -18.14 21.17 16.62
C LYS A 414 -17.70 19.72 16.44
N GLN A 415 -16.79 19.44 15.50
CA GLN A 415 -16.26 18.09 15.27
C GLN A 415 -15.47 17.61 16.51
N PHE A 416 -14.65 18.45 17.10
CA PHE A 416 -13.91 18.12 18.32
C PHE A 416 -14.86 17.75 19.47
N ASP A 417 -15.92 18.54 19.69
CA ASP A 417 -16.93 18.26 20.72
C ASP A 417 -17.68 16.94 20.46
N GLN A 418 -17.99 16.64 19.21
CA GLN A 418 -18.59 15.36 18.83
C GLN A 418 -17.66 14.19 19.10
N THR A 419 -16.38 14.32 18.73
CA THR A 419 -15.35 13.30 18.99
C THR A 419 -15.19 13.07 20.50
N ARG A 420 -15.13 14.14 21.29
CA ARG A 420 -15.06 14.08 22.77
C ARG A 420 -16.26 13.33 23.37
N LYS A 421 -17.47 13.54 22.84
CA LYS A 421 -18.68 12.83 23.27
C LYS A 421 -18.64 11.34 22.93
N VAL A 422 -18.28 10.99 21.70
CA VAL A 422 -18.17 9.60 21.27
C VAL A 422 -17.13 8.84 22.09
N MET A 423 -15.95 9.43 22.31
CA MET A 423 -14.90 8.81 23.11
C MET A 423 -15.32 8.56 24.57
N ARG A 424 -16.09 9.47 25.18
CA ARG A 424 -16.66 9.26 26.51
C ARG A 424 -17.64 8.08 26.54
N MET A 425 -18.47 7.92 25.50
CA MET A 425 -19.42 6.81 25.42
C MET A 425 -18.68 5.46 25.32
N VAL A 426 -17.59 5.42 24.55
CA VAL A 426 -16.80 4.19 24.35
C VAL A 426 -16.05 3.79 25.63
N THR A 427 -15.46 4.73 26.34
CA THR A 427 -14.69 4.45 27.56
C THR A 427 -15.56 4.30 28.82
N GLY A 428 -16.80 4.82 28.83
CA GLY A 428 -17.76 4.72 29.93
C GLY A 428 -18.66 3.50 29.91
N ALA A 429 -18.75 2.83 28.75
CA ALA A 429 -19.56 1.62 28.59
C ALA A 429 -18.65 0.38 28.61
N GLY A 430 -18.66 -0.37 29.71
CA GLY A 430 -18.02 -1.70 29.75
C GLY A 430 -18.45 -2.58 28.58
N ASN A 431 -17.60 -3.52 28.20
CA ASN A 431 -17.66 -4.36 26.97
C ASN A 431 -19.05 -4.94 26.57
N SER A 432 -20.03 -5.00 27.46
CA SER A 432 -21.38 -5.51 27.17
C SER A 432 -22.26 -4.55 26.38
N LYS A 433 -22.07 -3.23 26.49
CA LYS A 433 -22.87 -2.22 25.75
C LYS A 433 -22.35 -1.98 24.33
N MET A 434 -21.06 -2.22 24.06
CA MET A 434 -20.50 -2.09 22.73
C MET A 434 -21.05 -3.14 21.75
N ALA A 435 -21.24 -4.37 22.21
CA ALA A 435 -21.88 -5.44 21.46
C ALA A 435 -23.37 -5.14 21.17
N GLN A 436 -24.09 -4.55 22.12
CA GLN A 436 -25.49 -4.16 21.95
C GLN A 436 -25.65 -2.94 21.03
N MET A 437 -24.72 -1.97 21.06
CA MET A 437 -24.74 -0.81 20.13
C MET A 437 -24.40 -1.22 18.70
N ALA A 438 -23.43 -2.11 18.50
CA ALA A 438 -23.11 -2.66 17.17
C ALA A 438 -24.30 -3.45 16.59
N ALA A 439 -25.04 -4.18 17.43
CA ALA A 439 -26.26 -4.86 17.04
C ALA A 439 -27.43 -3.88 16.73
N ALA A 440 -27.57 -2.80 17.49
CA ALA A 440 -28.60 -1.77 17.29
C ALA A 440 -28.33 -0.88 16.06
N MET A 441 -27.06 -0.59 15.72
CA MET A 441 -26.68 0.07 14.46
C MET A 441 -26.97 -0.81 13.24
N LYS A 442 -26.83 -2.13 13.37
CA LYS A 442 -27.19 -3.09 12.30
C LYS A 442 -28.71 -3.19 12.05
N MET A 443 -29.55 -2.87 13.05
CA MET A 443 -31.02 -2.91 12.95
C MET A 443 -31.67 -1.58 12.51
N ARG A 444 -30.98 -0.46 12.66
CA ARG A 444 -31.48 0.86 12.21
C ARG A 444 -30.68 1.33 11.01
N GLY A 445 -30.93 0.80 9.81
CA GLY A 445 -30.32 1.19 8.54
C GLY A 445 -30.33 2.71 8.26
N GLY A 446 -29.50 3.46 8.97
CA GLY A 446 -29.37 4.90 8.84
C GLY A 446 -28.08 5.39 9.41
N MET A 447 -27.05 5.57 8.56
CA MET A 447 -25.94 6.46 8.88
C MET A 447 -26.42 7.90 8.87
N PRO A 448 -25.98 8.76 9.81
CA PRO A 448 -26.23 10.20 9.67
C PRO A 448 -25.51 10.70 8.42
N LYS A 449 -26.26 11.44 7.57
CA LYS A 449 -25.69 12.17 6.43
C LYS A 449 -24.70 13.22 6.97
N PHE A 450 -23.46 13.12 6.54
CA PHE A 450 -22.43 14.13 6.73
C PHE A 450 -22.47 15.17 5.63
#